data_a35bcd88d6d5309a8015e515dd2192a9
#
_entry.id   a35bcd88d6d5309a8015e515dd2192a9
#
_cell.length_a   1.000
_cell.length_b   1.000
_cell.length_c   1.000
_cell.angle_alpha   90.00
_cell.angle_beta   90.00
_cell.angle_gamma   90.00
#
_symmetry.space_group_name_H-M   'P 1'
#
loop_
_entity.id
_entity.type
_entity.pdbx_description
1 polymer ?
#
loop_
_entity_poly.entity_id
_entity_poly.type
_entity_poly.pdbx_seq_one_letter_code
_entity_poly.pdbx_strand_id
1 'polypeptide(L)'
;NSRYWGDIDISSEGNTFAVNLRELVGFDQNNLFYAHTVNIYRNISGAWTKIGQTLEGEEDDDQFGRSIDFSLNGNTIVIGAYLNSVNVSGSGQVKIFKFDGNSWIQKGESINGVDFGERFGRSVSISSFGNVITAGSYKNTSNGDLSGDVRVFQYLNNSWTQIGDSIIGDVAFDYLGSSVSLSGDGSKVVIGANGYDSNGGQSGLVRVFDLSQILTT
;
A
#
# COMPACT_ATOMS: atom_id res chain seq x y z
N ASN A 1 7.53 6.57 24.13
CA ASN A 1 6.06 6.52 24.01
C ASN A 1 5.71 6.36 22.54
N SER A 2 5.54 5.10 22.08
CA SER A 2 5.02 4.81 20.75
C SER A 2 3.59 5.34 20.64
N ARG A 3 3.28 6.00 19.54
CA ARG A 3 1.92 6.47 19.22
C ARG A 3 1.41 5.73 18.00
N TYR A 4 0.17 5.30 18.03
CA TYR A 4 -0.56 4.87 16.85
C TYR A 4 -0.67 6.03 15.86
N TRP A 5 -0.31 5.81 14.60
CA TRP A 5 -0.30 6.88 13.60
C TRP A 5 -0.75 6.44 12.20
N GLY A 6 -0.89 5.19 11.94
CA GLY A 6 -1.11 4.68 10.59
C GLY A 6 -2.43 3.96 10.42
N ASP A 7 -2.38 3.00 9.53
CA ASP A 7 -3.50 2.12 9.24
C ASP A 7 -3.54 0.92 10.18
N ILE A 8 -4.71 0.33 10.28
CA ILE A 8 -4.93 -0.99 10.85
C ILE A 8 -5.71 -1.81 9.84
N ASP A 9 -5.40 -3.06 9.74
CA ASP A 9 -6.18 -3.99 8.94
C ASP A 9 -6.33 -5.33 9.65
N ILE A 10 -7.42 -6.03 9.35
CA ILE A 10 -7.72 -7.36 9.85
C ILE A 10 -8.02 -8.28 8.67
N SER A 11 -7.41 -9.47 8.64
CA SER A 11 -7.67 -10.47 7.60
C SER A 11 -9.15 -10.82 7.50
N SER A 12 -9.62 -11.18 6.32
CA SER A 12 -11.03 -11.52 6.07
C SER A 12 -11.55 -12.67 6.95
N GLU A 13 -10.66 -13.58 7.41
CA GLU A 13 -11.01 -14.61 8.38
C GLU A 13 -11.12 -14.09 9.83
N GLY A 14 -10.78 -12.82 10.07
CA GLY A 14 -10.88 -12.18 11.38
C GLY A 14 -9.90 -12.68 12.44
N ASN A 15 -8.87 -13.42 12.05
CA ASN A 15 -7.94 -14.08 12.95
C ASN A 15 -6.54 -13.46 13.00
N THR A 16 -6.23 -12.52 12.14
CA THR A 16 -4.92 -11.85 12.05
C THR A 16 -5.12 -10.36 11.81
N PHE A 17 -4.50 -9.49 12.61
CA PHE A 17 -4.51 -8.05 12.37
C PHE A 17 -3.10 -7.47 12.39
N ALA A 18 -2.92 -6.35 11.71
CA ALA A 18 -1.72 -5.54 11.72
C ALA A 18 -2.01 -4.15 12.29
N VAL A 19 -1.02 -3.57 12.93
CA VAL A 19 -1.05 -2.21 13.44
C VAL A 19 0.25 -1.48 13.14
N ASN A 20 0.14 -0.29 12.57
CA ASN A 20 1.29 0.61 12.40
C ASN A 20 1.58 1.34 13.72
N LEU A 21 2.85 1.44 14.06
CA LEU A 21 3.36 2.19 15.19
C LEU A 21 4.37 3.22 14.71
N ARG A 22 4.37 4.38 15.35
CA ARG A 22 5.34 5.45 15.14
C ARG A 22 6.11 5.67 16.42
N GLU A 23 7.43 5.57 16.36
CA GLU A 23 8.33 5.76 17.49
C GLU A 23 9.32 6.89 17.20
N LEU A 24 9.51 7.78 18.17
CA LEU A 24 10.55 8.80 18.09
C LEU A 24 11.92 8.14 18.27
N VAL A 25 12.73 8.17 17.23
CA VAL A 25 14.09 7.56 17.23
C VAL A 25 15.21 8.58 17.35
N GLY A 26 14.94 9.86 17.05
CA GLY A 26 15.96 10.90 17.16
C GLY A 26 15.36 12.30 17.03
N PHE A 27 16.22 13.28 17.31
CA PHE A 27 15.91 14.69 17.08
C PHE A 27 17.22 15.44 16.73
N ASP A 28 17.11 16.41 15.85
CA ASP A 28 18.14 17.43 15.65
C ASP A 28 17.53 18.83 15.85
N GLN A 29 18.35 19.87 15.76
CA GLN A 29 18.06 21.25 16.14
C GLN A 29 16.60 21.73 15.93
N ASN A 30 15.84 21.16 14.95
CA ASN A 30 14.45 21.55 14.66
C ASN A 30 13.57 20.40 14.16
N ASN A 31 14.10 19.17 14.01
CA ASN A 31 13.38 18.04 13.44
C ASN A 31 13.33 16.86 14.42
N LEU A 32 12.19 16.19 14.44
CA LEU A 32 11.98 14.91 15.11
C LEU A 32 11.97 13.81 14.06
N PHE A 33 12.78 12.77 14.25
CA PHE A 33 12.83 11.60 13.37
C PHE A 33 12.03 10.47 13.96
N TYR A 34 11.25 9.81 13.12
CA TYR A 34 10.36 8.76 13.55
C TYR A 34 10.55 7.49 12.73
N ALA A 35 10.80 6.38 13.40
CA ALA A 35 10.67 5.06 12.81
C ALA A 35 9.18 4.68 12.69
N HIS A 36 8.82 4.13 11.53
CA HIS A 36 7.52 3.58 11.27
C HIS A 36 7.61 2.06 11.18
N THR A 37 6.85 1.35 12.01
CA THR A 37 6.91 -0.11 12.12
C THR A 37 5.51 -0.71 12.05
N VAL A 38 5.43 -1.97 11.61
CA VAL A 38 4.19 -2.74 11.59
C VAL A 38 4.36 -4.00 12.44
N ASN A 39 3.48 -4.15 13.45
CA ASN A 39 3.37 -5.34 14.25
C ASN A 39 2.11 -6.13 13.85
N ILE A 40 2.25 -7.44 13.77
CA ILE A 40 1.19 -8.34 13.35
C ILE A 40 0.85 -9.31 14.46
N TYR A 41 -0.43 -9.46 14.73
CA TYR A 41 -0.97 -10.31 15.80
C TYR A 41 -1.95 -11.31 15.21
N ARG A 42 -1.93 -12.52 15.78
CA ARG A 42 -2.87 -13.59 15.44
C ARG A 42 -3.59 -14.10 16.66
N ASN A 43 -4.87 -14.40 16.53
CA ASN A 43 -5.63 -15.08 17.57
C ASN A 43 -5.22 -16.55 17.61
N ILE A 44 -4.55 -16.92 18.69
CA ILE A 44 -4.13 -18.29 18.96
C ILE A 44 -4.86 -18.76 20.21
N SER A 45 -5.79 -19.68 20.03
CA SER A 45 -6.60 -20.24 21.13
C SER A 45 -7.31 -19.18 22.00
N GLY A 46 -7.81 -18.12 21.37
CA GLY A 46 -8.52 -17.02 22.04
C GLY A 46 -7.65 -15.85 22.53
N ALA A 47 -6.32 -15.96 22.41
CA ALA A 47 -5.39 -14.89 22.79
C ALA A 47 -4.73 -14.25 21.56
N TRP A 48 -4.72 -12.92 21.50
CA TRP A 48 -4.00 -12.16 20.47
C TRP A 48 -2.50 -12.19 20.77
N THR A 49 -1.75 -12.89 19.94
CA THR A 49 -0.30 -13.11 20.09
C THR A 49 0.43 -12.48 18.93
N LYS A 50 1.49 -11.72 19.20
CA LYS A 50 2.38 -11.20 18.14
C LYS A 50 3.03 -12.38 17.41
N ILE A 51 2.96 -12.36 16.08
CA ILE A 51 3.58 -13.39 15.24
C ILE A 51 4.71 -12.78 14.39
N GLY A 52 5.84 -13.48 14.38
CA GLY A 52 7.04 -13.04 13.67
C GLY A 52 7.68 -11.78 14.28
N GLN A 53 8.64 -11.23 13.55
CA GLN A 53 9.33 -10.01 13.92
C GLN A 53 8.48 -8.76 13.63
N THR A 54 8.87 -7.62 14.20
CA THR A 54 8.41 -6.31 13.75
C THR A 54 8.88 -6.07 12.32
N LEU A 55 8.01 -5.56 11.46
CA LEU A 55 8.39 -5.08 10.13
C LEU A 55 8.70 -3.60 10.20
N GLU A 56 9.76 -3.17 9.52
CA GLU A 56 10.28 -1.81 9.59
C GLU A 56 10.41 -1.20 8.19
N GLY A 57 10.24 0.12 8.11
CA GLY A 57 10.57 0.91 6.94
C GLY A 57 12.08 0.93 6.67
N GLU A 58 12.48 1.46 5.53
CA GLU A 58 13.91 1.57 5.16
C GLU A 58 14.51 2.90 5.59
N GLU A 59 13.68 3.91 5.79
CA GLU A 59 14.08 5.27 6.13
C GLU A 59 13.22 5.83 7.25
N ASP A 60 13.80 6.73 8.05
CA ASP A 60 13.02 7.52 8.99
C ASP A 60 11.98 8.36 8.24
N ASP A 61 10.79 8.46 8.82
CA ASP A 61 9.65 9.22 8.24
C ASP A 61 9.18 8.77 6.84
N ASP A 62 9.55 7.58 6.36
CA ASP A 62 9.08 7.02 5.08
C ASP A 62 7.57 6.68 5.07
N GLN A 63 6.92 6.76 6.23
CA GLN A 63 5.50 6.44 6.44
C GLN A 63 5.15 4.98 6.13
N PHE A 64 6.08 4.05 6.42
CA PHE A 64 5.85 2.62 6.31
C PHE A 64 4.65 2.19 7.17
N GLY A 65 3.72 1.44 6.60
CA GLY A 65 2.49 1.05 7.28
C GLY A 65 1.38 2.12 7.24
N ARG A 66 1.53 3.18 6.43
CA ARG A 66 0.47 4.19 6.24
C ARG A 66 -0.74 3.61 5.50
N SER A 67 -0.54 2.60 4.71
CA SER A 67 -1.58 1.76 4.12
C SER A 67 -1.17 0.29 4.23
N ILE A 68 -2.14 -0.56 4.60
CA ILE A 68 -1.94 -1.98 4.86
C ILE A 68 -3.16 -2.74 4.33
N ASP A 69 -2.94 -3.93 3.77
CA ASP A 69 -4.03 -4.86 3.44
C ASP A 69 -3.54 -6.31 3.51
N PHE A 70 -4.42 -7.22 3.95
CA PHE A 70 -4.13 -8.65 4.09
C PHE A 70 -4.79 -9.51 3.02
N SER A 71 -4.09 -10.56 2.60
CA SER A 71 -4.73 -11.69 1.94
C SER A 71 -5.78 -12.35 2.85
N LEU A 72 -6.70 -13.12 2.25
CA LEU A 72 -7.85 -13.73 2.95
C LEU A 72 -7.49 -14.38 4.29
N ASN A 73 -6.43 -15.19 4.32
CA ASN A 73 -6.01 -15.97 5.48
C ASN A 73 -4.99 -15.25 6.40
N GLY A 74 -4.69 -13.98 6.12
CA GLY A 74 -3.73 -13.21 6.92
C GLY A 74 -2.28 -13.70 6.86
N ASN A 75 -1.90 -14.51 5.84
CA ASN A 75 -0.53 -15.00 5.68
C ASN A 75 0.30 -14.19 4.67
N THR A 76 -0.32 -13.26 3.96
CA THR A 76 0.38 -12.29 3.10
C THR A 76 -0.13 -10.90 3.43
N ILE A 77 0.76 -9.93 3.53
CA ILE A 77 0.45 -8.54 3.81
C ILE A 77 1.14 -7.64 2.79
N VAL A 78 0.44 -6.64 2.28
CA VAL A 78 1.00 -5.55 1.50
C VAL A 78 1.07 -4.29 2.36
N ILE A 79 2.16 -3.56 2.28
CA ILE A 79 2.45 -2.38 3.11
C ILE A 79 2.99 -1.27 2.23
N GLY A 80 2.38 -0.09 2.31
CA GLY A 80 2.83 1.12 1.64
C GLY A 80 3.69 2.01 2.54
N ALA A 81 4.72 2.62 1.93
CA ALA A 81 5.63 3.62 2.50
C ALA A 81 5.70 4.82 1.52
N TYR A 82 4.66 5.63 1.49
CA TYR A 82 4.44 6.60 0.41
C TYR A 82 5.41 7.80 0.42
N LEU A 83 6.17 8.02 1.49
CA LEU A 83 7.23 9.03 1.58
C LEU A 83 8.63 8.47 1.36
N ASN A 84 8.76 7.15 1.16
CA ASN A 84 10.06 6.53 0.91
C ASN A 84 10.78 7.23 -0.25
N SER A 85 12.08 7.42 -0.11
CA SER A 85 12.93 8.17 -1.03
C SER A 85 14.12 7.37 -1.56
N VAL A 86 14.14 6.07 -1.32
CA VAL A 86 15.27 5.19 -1.72
C VAL A 86 15.53 5.21 -3.22
N ASN A 87 14.49 5.22 -4.05
CA ASN A 87 14.65 5.30 -5.50
C ASN A 87 14.72 6.75 -5.99
N VAL A 88 13.66 7.53 -5.75
CA VAL A 88 13.55 8.95 -6.07
C VAL A 88 12.88 9.66 -4.90
N SER A 89 13.29 10.88 -4.59
CA SER A 89 12.79 11.59 -3.42
C SER A 89 11.26 11.65 -3.39
N GLY A 90 10.69 11.06 -2.33
CA GLY A 90 9.24 10.98 -2.09
C GLY A 90 8.46 10.22 -3.18
N SER A 91 9.11 9.39 -3.97
CA SER A 91 8.42 8.56 -4.96
C SER A 91 7.53 7.51 -4.31
N GLY A 92 7.91 7.06 -3.11
CA GLY A 92 7.18 6.03 -2.37
C GLY A 92 7.60 4.60 -2.72
N GLN A 93 7.13 3.66 -1.91
CA GLN A 93 7.49 2.25 -2.01
C GLN A 93 6.33 1.37 -1.51
N VAL A 94 6.25 0.17 -2.04
CA VAL A 94 5.36 -0.91 -1.57
C VAL A 94 6.18 -2.16 -1.31
N LYS A 95 5.97 -2.77 -0.15
CA LYS A 95 6.57 -4.06 0.23
C LYS A 95 5.50 -5.09 0.51
N ILE A 96 5.77 -6.32 0.13
CA ILE A 96 4.88 -7.45 0.38
C ILE A 96 5.63 -8.47 1.22
N PHE A 97 4.99 -8.98 2.27
CA PHE A 97 5.57 -10.01 3.13
C PHE A 97 4.65 -11.21 3.21
N LYS A 98 5.25 -12.39 3.32
CA LYS A 98 4.56 -13.66 3.54
C LYS A 98 5.05 -14.29 4.85
N PHE A 99 4.11 -14.75 5.68
CA PHE A 99 4.41 -15.50 6.90
C PHE A 99 4.74 -16.96 6.57
N ASP A 100 5.90 -17.44 6.98
CA ASP A 100 6.35 -18.82 6.74
C ASP A 100 6.00 -19.81 7.88
N GLY A 101 5.31 -19.31 8.91
CA GLY A 101 4.98 -20.04 10.14
C GLY A 101 5.80 -19.60 11.35
N ASN A 102 6.91 -18.87 11.14
CA ASN A 102 7.79 -18.36 12.19
C ASN A 102 8.12 -16.88 12.01
N SER A 103 8.35 -16.46 10.77
CA SER A 103 8.82 -15.10 10.42
C SER A 103 8.06 -14.55 9.22
N TRP A 104 8.05 -13.24 9.08
CA TRP A 104 7.58 -12.53 7.90
C TRP A 104 8.74 -12.37 6.91
N ILE A 105 8.67 -13.07 5.80
CA ILE A 105 9.69 -13.02 4.75
C ILE A 105 9.19 -12.13 3.61
N GLN A 106 10.02 -11.22 3.12
CA GLN A 106 9.65 -10.38 1.99
C GLN A 106 9.37 -11.25 0.76
N LYS A 107 8.24 -11.00 0.12
CA LYS A 107 7.76 -11.72 -1.05
C LYS A 107 8.06 -10.94 -2.31
N GLY A 108 9.16 -11.28 -2.98
CA GLY A 108 9.69 -10.54 -4.13
C GLY A 108 10.44 -9.27 -3.71
N GLU A 109 10.89 -8.50 -4.70
CA GLU A 109 11.56 -7.22 -4.48
C GLU A 109 10.57 -6.13 -4.07
N SER A 110 11.07 -5.07 -3.44
CA SER A 110 10.28 -3.86 -3.18
C SER A 110 9.85 -3.23 -4.50
N ILE A 111 8.61 -2.78 -4.58
CA ILE A 111 8.10 -2.04 -5.73
C ILE A 111 8.24 -0.55 -5.41
N ASN A 112 9.04 0.15 -6.20
CA ASN A 112 9.33 1.56 -5.97
C ASN A 112 8.52 2.46 -6.92
N GLY A 113 8.15 3.63 -6.41
CA GLY A 113 7.73 4.74 -7.25
C GLY A 113 8.89 5.18 -8.15
N VAL A 114 8.57 5.82 -9.27
CA VAL A 114 9.55 6.19 -10.30
C VAL A 114 9.70 7.71 -10.47
N ASP A 115 8.67 8.47 -10.09
CA ASP A 115 8.64 9.92 -10.27
C ASP A 115 8.79 10.67 -8.95
N PHE A 116 9.43 11.85 -9.03
CA PHE A 116 9.62 12.72 -7.88
C PHE A 116 8.27 13.07 -7.23
N GLY A 117 8.12 12.75 -5.96
CA GLY A 117 6.98 13.13 -5.15
C GLY A 117 5.65 12.47 -5.51
N GLU A 118 5.60 11.44 -6.35
CA GLU A 118 4.36 10.79 -6.79
C GLU A 118 3.58 10.09 -5.67
N ARG A 119 4.26 9.71 -4.59
CA ARG A 119 3.65 9.11 -3.40
C ARG A 119 3.05 7.72 -3.63
N PHE A 120 3.72 6.87 -4.40
CA PHE A 120 3.35 5.48 -4.63
C PHE A 120 3.22 4.70 -3.32
N GLY A 121 2.19 3.87 -3.20
CA GLY A 121 1.87 3.16 -1.96
C GLY A 121 1.10 4.00 -0.93
N ARG A 122 0.51 5.15 -1.33
CA ARG A 122 -0.39 5.93 -0.49
C ARG A 122 -1.65 5.15 -0.12
N SER A 123 -2.12 4.32 -1.02
CA SER A 123 -3.17 3.32 -0.83
C SER A 123 -2.72 2.01 -1.46
N VAL A 124 -3.02 0.89 -0.84
CA VAL A 124 -2.69 -0.45 -1.33
C VAL A 124 -3.87 -1.40 -1.12
N SER A 125 -3.97 -2.43 -1.95
CA SER A 125 -4.87 -3.56 -1.72
C SER A 125 -4.31 -4.83 -2.33
N ILE A 126 -4.69 -6.01 -1.76
CA ILE A 126 -4.19 -7.33 -2.15
C ILE A 126 -5.33 -8.32 -2.36
N SER A 127 -5.20 -9.20 -3.34
CA SER A 127 -6.14 -10.29 -3.58
C SER A 127 -6.13 -11.35 -2.48
N SER A 128 -7.21 -12.12 -2.38
CA SER A 128 -7.37 -13.20 -1.38
C SER A 128 -6.21 -14.20 -1.37
N PHE A 129 -5.64 -14.53 -2.54
CA PHE A 129 -4.50 -15.45 -2.67
C PHE A 129 -3.14 -14.76 -2.47
N GLY A 130 -3.10 -13.45 -2.31
CA GLY A 130 -1.86 -12.70 -2.10
C GLY A 130 -0.92 -12.69 -3.32
N ASN A 131 -1.45 -12.78 -4.53
CA ASN A 131 -0.70 -12.86 -5.80
C ASN A 131 -1.00 -11.70 -6.77
N VAL A 132 -1.98 -10.87 -6.47
CA VAL A 132 -2.27 -9.62 -7.19
C VAL A 132 -2.34 -8.50 -6.17
N ILE A 133 -1.71 -7.37 -6.45
CA ILE A 133 -1.80 -6.16 -5.65
C ILE A 133 -2.12 -4.95 -6.54
N THR A 134 -2.69 -3.94 -5.93
CA THR A 134 -2.83 -2.62 -6.53
C THR A 134 -2.28 -1.57 -5.57
N ALA A 135 -1.70 -0.51 -6.13
CA ALA A 135 -1.17 0.61 -5.36
C ALA A 135 -1.40 1.94 -6.08
N GLY A 136 -1.78 2.95 -5.32
CA GLY A 136 -2.06 4.29 -5.79
C GLY A 136 -0.93 5.28 -5.53
N SER A 137 -0.71 6.20 -6.49
CA SER A 137 0.20 7.34 -6.46
C SER A 137 -0.59 8.62 -6.69
N TYR A 138 -1.31 9.07 -5.67
CA TYR A 138 -2.28 10.17 -5.81
C TYR A 138 -1.68 11.51 -6.23
N LYS A 139 -0.36 11.66 -6.20
CA LYS A 139 0.39 12.85 -6.65
C LYS A 139 1.14 12.65 -7.96
N ASN A 140 0.94 11.54 -8.66
CA ASN A 140 1.50 11.35 -9.99
C ASN A 140 1.04 12.46 -10.94
N THR A 141 1.90 12.85 -11.87
CA THR A 141 1.68 14.01 -12.78
C THR A 141 1.57 13.62 -14.25
N SER A 142 1.37 12.34 -14.54
CA SER A 142 1.37 11.80 -15.92
C SER A 142 0.32 12.44 -16.83
N ASN A 143 -0.79 12.96 -16.28
CA ASN A 143 -1.84 13.66 -17.03
C ASN A 143 -2.19 15.03 -16.41
N GLY A 144 -1.18 15.75 -15.95
CA GLY A 144 -1.31 17.05 -15.28
C GLY A 144 -0.98 16.98 -13.79
N ASP A 145 -0.76 18.12 -13.19
CA ASP A 145 -0.35 18.22 -11.79
C ASP A 145 -1.33 17.47 -10.87
N LEU A 146 -0.79 16.52 -10.06
CA LEU A 146 -1.57 15.77 -9.08
C LEU A 146 -2.78 15.03 -9.70
N SER A 147 -2.69 14.61 -10.97
CA SER A 147 -3.75 13.82 -11.62
C SER A 147 -3.91 12.46 -10.92
N GLY A 148 -2.81 11.91 -10.43
CA GLY A 148 -2.75 10.61 -9.77
C GLY A 148 -2.73 9.44 -10.75
N ASP A 149 -2.26 8.29 -10.26
CA ASP A 149 -2.32 7.01 -10.98
C ASP A 149 -2.53 5.82 -10.04
N VAL A 150 -2.88 4.69 -10.62
CA VAL A 150 -2.96 3.39 -9.96
C VAL A 150 -2.28 2.35 -10.84
N ARG A 151 -1.42 1.55 -10.22
CA ARG A 151 -0.72 0.44 -10.87
C ARG A 151 -1.15 -0.88 -10.26
N VAL A 152 -1.24 -1.90 -11.10
CA VAL A 152 -1.59 -3.27 -10.70
C VAL A 152 -0.40 -4.18 -10.98
N PHE A 153 -0.10 -5.06 -10.03
CA PHE A 153 1.02 -6.00 -10.14
C PHE A 153 0.55 -7.41 -9.85
N GLN A 154 1.10 -8.36 -10.60
CA GLN A 154 0.90 -9.78 -10.37
C GLN A 154 2.25 -10.44 -9.99
N TYR A 155 2.20 -11.37 -9.04
CA TYR A 155 3.37 -12.15 -8.62
C TYR A 155 3.54 -13.35 -9.54
N LEU A 156 4.56 -13.28 -10.38
CA LEU A 156 4.88 -14.29 -11.38
C LEU A 156 6.38 -14.63 -11.31
N ASN A 157 6.73 -15.89 -11.37
CA ASN A 157 8.13 -16.34 -11.41
C ASN A 157 9.02 -15.72 -10.30
N ASN A 158 8.48 -15.62 -9.08
CA ASN A 158 9.14 -15.02 -7.91
C ASN A 158 9.38 -13.50 -8.01
N SER A 159 8.70 -12.81 -8.91
CA SER A 159 8.81 -11.35 -9.08
C SER A 159 7.43 -10.69 -9.17
N TRP A 160 7.33 -9.45 -8.70
CA TRP A 160 6.17 -8.60 -8.92
C TRP A 160 6.32 -7.90 -10.27
N THR A 161 5.41 -8.18 -11.18
CA THR A 161 5.38 -7.60 -12.53
C THR A 161 4.14 -6.76 -12.69
N GLN A 162 4.29 -5.51 -13.15
CA GLN A 162 3.14 -4.69 -13.51
C GLN A 162 2.39 -5.34 -14.66
N ILE A 163 1.06 -5.42 -14.51
CA ILE A 163 0.15 -5.93 -15.53
C ILE A 163 -0.72 -4.79 -16.06
N GLY A 164 -0.80 -4.71 -17.39
CA GLY A 164 -1.48 -3.59 -18.05
C GLY A 164 -0.78 -2.24 -17.86
N ASP A 165 -1.38 -1.20 -18.42
CA ASP A 165 -0.93 0.17 -18.27
C ASP A 165 -1.37 0.77 -16.95
N SER A 166 -0.70 1.84 -16.49
CA SER A 166 -1.15 2.61 -15.34
C SER A 166 -2.52 3.23 -15.62
N ILE A 167 -3.41 3.15 -14.65
CA ILE A 167 -4.71 3.82 -14.69
C ILE A 167 -4.50 5.23 -14.17
N ILE A 168 -4.58 6.23 -15.05
CA ILE A 168 -4.25 7.63 -14.74
C ILE A 168 -5.51 8.48 -14.55
N GLY A 169 -5.42 9.54 -13.76
CA GLY A 169 -6.48 10.53 -13.59
C GLY A 169 -6.77 11.27 -14.89
N ASP A 170 -7.98 11.77 -15.07
CA ASP A 170 -8.42 12.39 -16.31
C ASP A 170 -7.81 13.78 -16.52
N VAL A 171 -7.69 14.53 -15.42
CA VAL A 171 -7.19 15.90 -15.43
C VAL A 171 -6.35 16.21 -14.18
N ALA A 172 -5.69 17.36 -14.18
CA ALA A 172 -4.95 17.83 -13.03
C ALA A 172 -5.83 17.95 -11.78
N PHE A 173 -5.25 17.61 -10.62
CA PHE A 173 -5.87 17.65 -9.29
C PHE A 173 -7.00 16.64 -9.04
N ASP A 174 -7.15 15.62 -9.87
CA ASP A 174 -8.10 14.51 -9.63
C ASP A 174 -7.71 13.68 -8.41
N TYR A 175 -6.42 13.56 -8.13
CA TYR A 175 -5.87 12.69 -7.08
C TYR A 175 -6.33 11.23 -7.20
N LEU A 176 -6.39 10.70 -8.42
CA LEU A 176 -6.74 9.29 -8.65
C LEU A 176 -5.76 8.39 -7.89
N GLY A 177 -6.26 7.32 -7.28
CA GLY A 177 -5.45 6.47 -6.42
C GLY A 177 -5.32 6.98 -4.98
N SER A 178 -6.10 7.99 -4.58
CA SER A 178 -6.22 8.38 -3.17
C SER A 178 -6.73 7.24 -2.28
N SER A 179 -7.54 6.35 -2.85
CA SER A 179 -7.98 5.08 -2.27
C SER A 179 -8.10 4.01 -3.36
N VAL A 180 -7.80 2.75 -3.03
CA VAL A 180 -7.93 1.60 -3.91
C VAL A 180 -8.50 0.41 -3.13
N SER A 181 -9.24 -0.46 -3.83
CA SER A 181 -9.68 -1.74 -3.28
C SER A 181 -9.73 -2.78 -4.40
N LEU A 182 -9.20 -3.96 -4.14
CA LEU A 182 -9.14 -5.07 -5.08
C LEU A 182 -10.17 -6.14 -4.71
N SER A 183 -10.83 -6.74 -5.70
CA SER A 183 -11.66 -7.91 -5.43
C SER A 183 -10.83 -9.10 -4.96
N GLY A 184 -11.45 -10.00 -4.20
CA GLY A 184 -10.74 -11.14 -3.63
C GLY A 184 -10.06 -12.04 -4.66
N ASP A 185 -10.63 -12.17 -5.86
CA ASP A 185 -10.06 -12.91 -6.99
C ASP A 185 -9.00 -12.09 -7.78
N GLY A 186 -8.84 -10.81 -7.45
CA GLY A 186 -7.93 -9.90 -8.14
C GLY A 186 -8.44 -9.38 -9.49
N SER A 187 -9.67 -9.77 -9.91
CA SER A 187 -10.18 -9.45 -11.25
C SER A 187 -10.75 -8.04 -11.40
N LYS A 188 -11.04 -7.35 -10.30
CA LYS A 188 -11.61 -6.01 -10.33
C LYS A 188 -10.92 -5.08 -9.33
N VAL A 189 -10.70 -3.83 -9.74
CA VAL A 189 -10.21 -2.78 -8.85
C VAL A 189 -11.19 -1.62 -8.81
N VAL A 190 -11.45 -1.13 -7.59
CA VAL A 190 -12.19 0.10 -7.33
C VAL A 190 -11.19 1.18 -6.95
N ILE A 191 -11.28 2.34 -7.56
CA ILE A 191 -10.34 3.45 -7.42
C ILE A 191 -11.10 4.73 -7.10
N GLY A 192 -10.65 5.45 -6.08
CA GLY A 192 -11.15 6.76 -5.72
C GLY A 192 -10.26 7.89 -6.22
N ALA A 193 -10.89 8.99 -6.64
CA ALA A 193 -10.29 10.26 -7.02
C ALA A 193 -11.00 11.37 -6.25
N ASN A 194 -10.41 11.81 -5.13
CA ASN A 194 -11.12 12.69 -4.19
C ASN A 194 -11.09 14.17 -4.60
N GLY A 195 -10.29 14.54 -5.58
CA GLY A 195 -10.22 15.89 -6.11
C GLY A 195 -11.03 16.13 -7.39
N TYR A 196 -11.67 15.09 -7.94
CA TYR A 196 -12.42 15.20 -9.19
C TYR A 196 -13.59 16.18 -9.11
N ASP A 197 -13.68 17.12 -10.09
CA ASP A 197 -14.53 18.31 -10.02
C ASP A 197 -15.64 18.40 -11.07
N SER A 198 -15.80 17.43 -11.97
CA SER A 198 -16.73 17.53 -13.13
C SER A 198 -18.20 17.76 -12.75
N ASN A 199 -18.61 17.45 -11.53
CA ASN A 199 -20.00 17.62 -11.06
C ASN A 199 -20.15 18.72 -10.00
N GLY A 200 -19.18 19.64 -9.90
CA GLY A 200 -19.12 20.71 -8.90
C GLY A 200 -17.93 20.51 -7.96
N GLY A 201 -17.40 21.59 -7.39
CA GLY A 201 -16.12 21.60 -6.71
C GLY A 201 -15.94 20.48 -5.70
N GLN A 202 -14.90 19.67 -5.89
CA GLN A 202 -14.51 18.53 -5.06
C GLN A 202 -15.61 17.46 -4.90
N SER A 203 -16.35 17.17 -5.97
CA SER A 203 -17.41 16.16 -5.96
C SER A 203 -16.88 14.73 -5.75
N GLY A 204 -15.62 14.50 -6.09
CA GLY A 204 -15.00 13.17 -6.08
C GLY A 204 -15.51 12.24 -7.18
N LEU A 205 -14.77 11.17 -7.41
CA LEU A 205 -15.12 10.14 -8.39
C LEU A 205 -14.73 8.77 -7.85
N VAL A 206 -15.52 7.75 -8.17
CA VAL A 206 -15.18 6.34 -7.99
C VAL A 206 -15.30 5.63 -9.32
N ARG A 207 -14.28 4.84 -9.67
CA ARG A 207 -14.25 4.02 -10.88
C ARG A 207 -14.02 2.56 -10.55
N VAL A 208 -14.59 1.68 -11.37
CA VAL A 208 -14.35 0.23 -11.31
C VAL A 208 -13.74 -0.21 -12.64
N PHE A 209 -12.64 -0.95 -12.56
CA PHE A 209 -11.97 -1.52 -13.73
C PHE A 209 -11.96 -3.05 -13.64
N ASP A 210 -12.19 -3.70 -14.76
CA ASP A 210 -12.10 -5.15 -14.92
C ASP A 210 -10.68 -5.50 -15.40
N LEU A 211 -9.98 -6.31 -14.61
CA LEU A 211 -8.61 -6.73 -14.85
C LEU A 211 -8.54 -8.15 -15.41
N SER A 212 -9.67 -8.83 -15.59
CA SER A 212 -9.74 -10.25 -15.95
C SER A 212 -9.03 -10.59 -17.28
N GLN A 213 -8.92 -9.62 -18.19
CA GLN A 213 -8.28 -9.81 -19.49
C GLN A 213 -6.74 -9.66 -19.47
N ILE A 214 -6.19 -9.12 -18.38
CA ILE A 214 -4.74 -8.87 -18.24
C ILE A 214 -4.08 -9.77 -17.17
N LEU A 215 -4.88 -10.44 -16.35
CA LEU A 215 -4.37 -11.43 -15.39
C LEU A 215 -3.88 -12.68 -16.13
N THR A 216 -2.68 -13.12 -15.82
CA THR A 216 -2.14 -14.42 -16.26
C THR A 216 -2.59 -15.52 -15.30
N THR A 217 -3.12 -16.60 -15.83
CA THR A 217 -3.57 -17.80 -15.09
C THR A 217 -2.39 -18.68 -14.69
#